data_d1bd49f325bd7b4b2cf95e756d545f1f
#
_entry.id   d1bd49f325bd7b4b2cf95e756d545f1f
#
_cell.length_a   1.000
_cell.length_b   1.000
_cell.length_c   1.000
_cell.angle_alpha   90.00
_cell.angle_beta   90.00
_cell.angle_gamma   90.00
#
_symmetry.space_group_name_H-M   'P 1'
#
loop_
_entity.id
_entity.type
_entity.pdbx_description
1 polymer ?
#
loop_
_entity_poly.entity_id
_entity_poly.type
_entity_poly.pdbx_seq_one_letter_code
_entity_poly.pdbx_strand_id
1 'polypeptide(L)'
;MTAYVTEINGRAIAAFNAENDIQAEGRASSKPFRGDLTVLENEGQPLWNGADEILVRKALPAEEAQFDASRARAIKDKEIDVDDDWLMFLVPVTDPTSDFDPYDAPGG
;
A
#
# COMPACT_ATOMS: atom_id res chain seq x y z
N MET A 1 -14.01 11.00 4.15
CA MET A 1 -12.82 10.22 3.81
C MET A 1 -13.25 8.96 3.08
N THR A 2 -12.63 8.67 1.98
CA THR A 2 -12.99 7.54 1.12
C THR A 2 -11.78 6.64 0.92
N ALA A 3 -11.99 5.34 0.91
CA ALA A 3 -10.94 4.38 0.59
C ALA A 3 -10.85 4.21 -0.93
N TYR A 4 -9.63 4.22 -1.43
CA TYR A 4 -9.31 4.02 -2.84
C TYR A 4 -8.36 2.86 -2.99
N VAL A 5 -8.34 2.28 -4.18
CA VAL A 5 -7.48 1.15 -4.50
C VAL A 5 -6.66 1.48 -5.74
N THR A 6 -5.39 1.12 -5.71
CA THR A 6 -4.54 1.14 -6.90
C THR A 6 -4.51 -0.24 -7.52
N GLU A 7 -4.70 -0.28 -8.84
CA GLU A 7 -4.61 -1.51 -9.64
C GLU A 7 -3.47 -1.42 -10.64
N ILE A 8 -2.78 -2.52 -10.82
CA ILE A 8 -1.76 -2.66 -11.86
C ILE A 8 -2.07 -3.94 -12.61
N ASN A 9 -2.29 -3.81 -13.92
CA ASN A 9 -2.65 -4.94 -14.79
C ASN A 9 -3.91 -5.69 -14.32
N GLY A 10 -4.89 -4.92 -13.82
CA GLY A 10 -6.15 -5.49 -13.35
C GLY A 10 -6.07 -6.13 -11.96
N ARG A 11 -4.94 -6.06 -11.30
CA ARG A 11 -4.75 -6.61 -9.97
C ARG A 11 -4.76 -5.50 -8.92
N ALA A 12 -5.59 -5.65 -7.91
CA ALA A 12 -5.63 -4.70 -6.80
C ALA A 12 -4.38 -4.88 -5.93
N ILE A 13 -3.60 -3.82 -5.76
CA ILE A 13 -2.30 -3.87 -5.10
C ILE A 13 -2.34 -3.23 -3.72
N ALA A 14 -2.92 -2.05 -3.60
CA ALA A 14 -2.91 -1.29 -2.34
C ALA A 14 -4.20 -0.52 -2.15
N ALA A 15 -4.55 -0.29 -0.89
CA ALA A 15 -5.69 0.54 -0.50
C ALA A 15 -5.18 1.68 0.38
N PHE A 16 -5.76 2.86 0.19
CA PHE A 16 -5.39 4.05 0.96
C PHE A 16 -6.60 4.99 1.03
N ASN A 17 -6.52 5.97 1.93
CA ASN A 17 -7.60 6.94 2.08
C ASN A 17 -7.26 8.27 1.41
N ALA A 18 -8.28 8.91 0.87
CA ALA A 18 -8.19 10.24 0.29
C ALA A 18 -9.53 10.93 0.42
N GLU A 19 -9.55 12.24 0.26
CA GLU A 19 -10.79 13.01 0.38
C GLU A 19 -11.58 13.04 -0.91
N ASN A 20 -10.91 12.91 -2.05
CA ASN A 20 -11.54 12.92 -3.37
C ASN A 20 -10.64 12.25 -4.41
N ASP A 21 -11.15 12.10 -5.62
CA ASP A 21 -10.45 11.43 -6.70
C ASP A 21 -9.14 12.12 -7.08
N ILE A 22 -9.13 13.45 -7.05
CA ILE A 22 -7.94 14.23 -7.38
C ILE A 22 -6.82 13.97 -6.39
N GLN A 23 -7.15 13.97 -5.10
CA GLN A 23 -6.18 13.67 -4.07
C GLN A 23 -5.69 12.23 -4.17
N ALA A 24 -6.58 11.29 -4.47
CA ALA A 24 -6.23 9.89 -4.63
C ALA A 24 -5.24 9.70 -5.76
N GLU A 25 -5.47 10.32 -6.91
CA GLU A 25 -4.56 10.25 -8.04
C GLU A 25 -3.21 10.89 -7.73
N GLY A 26 -3.22 12.00 -6.99
CA GLY A 26 -1.99 12.65 -6.54
C GLY A 26 -1.14 11.76 -5.66
N ARG A 27 -1.78 11.03 -4.74
CA ARG A 27 -1.08 10.09 -3.86
C ARG A 27 -0.50 8.92 -4.64
N ALA A 28 -1.28 8.36 -5.56
CA ALA A 28 -0.84 7.24 -6.39
C ALA A 28 0.28 7.64 -7.35
N SER A 29 0.38 8.93 -7.67
CA SER A 29 1.42 9.46 -8.56
C SER A 29 2.65 9.94 -7.80
N SER A 30 2.63 9.93 -6.48
CA SER A 30 3.74 10.44 -5.67
C SER A 30 4.99 9.58 -5.84
N LYS A 31 6.15 10.23 -5.79
CA LYS A 31 7.43 9.52 -5.92
C LYS A 31 7.66 8.49 -4.81
N PRO A 32 7.37 8.80 -3.54
CA PRO A 32 7.53 7.81 -2.48
C PRO A 32 6.70 6.55 -2.70
N PHE A 33 5.44 6.71 -3.09
CA PHE A 33 4.56 5.58 -3.34
C PHE A 33 5.05 4.74 -4.52
N ARG A 34 5.37 5.37 -5.63
CA ARG A 34 5.87 4.68 -6.82
C ARG A 34 7.21 4.02 -6.57
N GLY A 35 8.08 4.69 -5.81
CA GLY A 35 9.36 4.11 -5.42
C GLY A 35 9.17 2.82 -4.62
N ASP A 36 8.26 2.83 -3.67
CA ASP A 36 7.96 1.64 -2.87
C ASP A 36 7.45 0.50 -3.75
N LEU A 37 6.61 0.79 -4.74
CA LEU A 37 6.09 -0.22 -5.65
C LEU A 37 7.17 -0.89 -6.50
N THR A 38 8.27 -0.19 -6.77
CA THR A 38 9.38 -0.76 -7.53
C THR A 38 10.33 -1.56 -6.66
N VAL A 39 10.36 -1.29 -5.35
CA VAL A 39 11.23 -1.97 -4.38
C VAL A 39 10.54 -3.17 -3.76
N LEU A 40 9.29 -3.00 -3.34
CA LEU A 40 8.54 -4.07 -2.68
C LEU A 40 8.20 -5.17 -3.69
N GLU A 41 8.24 -6.40 -3.22
CA GLU A 41 8.04 -7.57 -4.08
C GLU A 41 6.87 -8.43 -3.61
N ASN A 42 6.24 -9.07 -4.56
CA ASN A 42 5.27 -10.12 -4.32
C ASN A 42 5.73 -11.33 -5.13
N GLU A 43 5.98 -12.44 -4.46
CA GLU A 43 6.44 -13.68 -5.10
C GLU A 43 7.73 -13.49 -5.91
N GLY A 44 8.63 -12.64 -5.41
CA GLY A 44 9.92 -12.40 -6.04
C GLY A 44 9.90 -11.43 -7.20
N GLN A 45 8.76 -10.78 -7.44
CA GLN A 45 8.62 -9.80 -8.51
C GLN A 45 8.23 -8.44 -7.93
N PRO A 46 8.80 -7.34 -8.43
CA PRO A 46 8.38 -6.01 -8.00
C PRO A 46 6.88 -5.84 -8.21
N LEU A 47 6.24 -5.08 -7.31
CA LEU A 47 4.82 -4.79 -7.44
C LEU A 47 4.51 -3.99 -8.71
N TRP A 48 5.47 -3.20 -9.14
CA TRP A 48 5.34 -2.36 -10.34
C TRP A 48 6.68 -2.34 -11.08
N ASN A 49 6.62 -2.52 -12.39
CA ASN A 49 7.82 -2.54 -13.23
C ASN A 49 8.31 -1.15 -13.66
N GLY A 50 7.61 -0.09 -13.24
CA GLY A 50 7.95 1.28 -13.61
C GLY A 50 7.34 1.73 -14.93
N ALA A 51 6.70 0.84 -15.67
CA ALA A 51 6.16 1.13 -16.99
C ALA A 51 4.66 0.92 -17.11
N ASP A 52 4.10 -0.08 -16.40
CA ASP A 52 2.68 -0.38 -16.45
C ASP A 52 1.86 0.75 -15.85
N GLU A 53 0.67 0.95 -16.39
CA GLU A 53 -0.24 1.98 -15.89
C GLU A 53 -0.76 1.62 -14.51
N ILE A 54 -0.73 2.60 -13.61
CA ILE A 54 -1.32 2.48 -12.29
C ILE A 54 -2.69 3.14 -12.34
N LEU A 55 -3.73 2.35 -12.13
CA LEU A 55 -5.11 2.85 -12.09
C LEU A 55 -5.56 3.08 -10.66
N VAL A 56 -6.37 4.09 -10.45
CA VAL A 56 -6.94 4.43 -9.15
C VAL A 56 -8.45 4.37 -9.25
N ARG A 57 -9.07 3.67 -8.32
CA ARG A 57 -10.53 3.57 -8.23
C ARG A 57 -10.98 3.56 -6.78
N LYS A 58 -12.27 3.78 -6.56
CA LYS A 58 -12.83 3.62 -5.22
C LYS A 58 -12.78 2.15 -4.82
N ALA A 59 -12.56 1.90 -3.54
CA ALA A 59 -12.53 0.55 -3.00
C ALA A 59 -13.92 -0.09 -3.11
N LEU A 60 -13.92 -1.39 -3.43
CA LEU A 60 -15.13 -2.21 -3.35
C LEU A 60 -15.47 -2.45 -1.86
N PRO A 61 -16.72 -2.79 -1.53
CA PRO A 61 -17.12 -2.98 -0.12
C PRO A 61 -16.21 -3.93 0.67
N ALA A 62 -15.79 -5.02 0.08
CA ALA A 62 -14.90 -5.96 0.75
C ALA A 62 -13.51 -5.36 0.99
N GLU A 63 -13.00 -4.60 0.04
CA GLU A 63 -11.70 -3.92 0.15
C GLU A 63 -11.76 -2.80 1.19
N GLU A 64 -12.86 -2.05 1.21
CA GLU A 64 -13.07 -0.99 2.20
C GLU A 64 -13.14 -1.59 3.61
N ALA A 65 -13.81 -2.72 3.79
CA ALA A 65 -13.88 -3.39 5.06
C ALA A 65 -12.49 -3.82 5.56
N GLN A 66 -11.66 -4.36 4.67
CA GLN A 66 -10.29 -4.72 5.01
C GLN A 66 -9.45 -3.50 5.37
N PHE A 67 -9.60 -2.43 4.60
CA PHE A 67 -8.90 -1.18 4.86
C PHE A 67 -9.30 -0.59 6.22
N ASP A 68 -10.59 -0.52 6.49
CA ASP A 68 -11.10 0.05 7.74
C ASP A 68 -10.63 -0.78 8.94
N ALA A 69 -10.64 -2.10 8.84
CA ALA A 69 -10.17 -2.98 9.90
C ALA A 69 -8.68 -2.80 10.16
N SER A 70 -7.88 -2.72 9.11
CA SER A 70 -6.44 -2.49 9.20
C SER A 70 -6.13 -1.14 9.85
N ARG A 71 -6.82 -0.09 9.40
CA ARG A 71 -6.65 1.26 9.94
C ARG A 71 -7.07 1.34 11.41
N ALA A 72 -8.20 0.74 11.76
CA ALA A 72 -8.69 0.73 13.15
C ALA A 72 -7.69 0.02 14.08
N ARG A 73 -7.08 -1.06 13.60
CA ARG A 73 -6.06 -1.77 14.36
C ARG A 73 -4.81 -0.92 14.56
N ALA A 74 -4.38 -0.21 13.52
CA ALA A 74 -3.23 0.67 13.62
C ALA A 74 -3.48 1.82 14.60
N ILE A 75 -4.68 2.36 14.63
CA ILE A 75 -5.08 3.39 15.60
C ILE A 75 -5.07 2.81 17.02
N LYS A 76 -5.64 1.63 17.20
CA LYS A 76 -5.69 0.95 18.48
C LYS A 76 -4.30 0.68 19.02
N ASP A 77 -3.37 0.27 18.16
CA ASP A 77 -1.99 -0.02 18.52
C ASP A 77 -1.13 1.25 18.60
N LYS A 78 -1.75 2.41 18.40
CA LYS A 78 -1.09 3.72 18.45
C LYS A 78 0.01 3.90 17.41
N GLU A 79 -0.08 3.19 16.31
CA GLU A 79 0.83 3.37 15.18
C GLU A 79 0.49 4.64 14.40
N ILE A 80 -0.79 5.00 14.36
CA ILE A 80 -1.27 6.23 13.72
C ILE A 80 -2.38 6.85 14.58
N ASP A 81 -2.64 8.13 14.32
CA ASP A 81 -3.79 8.85 14.90
C ASP A 81 -5.00 8.74 13.98
N VAL A 82 -6.17 9.08 14.52
CA VAL A 82 -7.43 9.02 13.77
C VAL A 82 -7.44 9.92 12.54
N ASP A 83 -6.63 10.97 12.53
CA ASP A 83 -6.54 11.92 11.42
C ASP A 83 -5.43 11.59 10.44
N ASP A 84 -4.62 10.59 10.72
CA ASP A 84 -3.52 10.22 9.86
C ASP A 84 -3.99 9.42 8.64
N ASP A 85 -3.24 9.55 7.55
CA ASP A 85 -3.45 8.74 6.38
C ASP A 85 -2.96 7.32 6.63
N TRP A 86 -3.62 6.37 5.99
CA TRP A 86 -3.24 4.96 6.09
C TRP A 86 -3.14 4.35 4.71
N LEU A 87 -2.20 3.46 4.56
CA LEU A 87 -2.03 2.67 3.34
C LEU A 87 -1.79 1.22 3.73
N MET A 88 -2.48 0.30 3.08
CA MET A 88 -2.25 -1.12 3.25
C MET A 88 -2.11 -1.78 1.89
N PHE A 89 -1.35 -2.86 1.85
CA PHE A 89 -1.23 -3.66 0.64
C PHE A 89 -2.29 -4.75 0.65
N LEU A 90 -2.90 -4.96 -0.51
CA LEU A 90 -3.93 -5.99 -0.70
C LEU A 90 -3.34 -7.32 -1.17
N VAL A 91 -2.04 -7.34 -1.42
CA VAL A 91 -1.29 -8.55 -1.77
C VAL A 91 -0.17 -8.74 -0.77
N PRO A 92 0.29 -9.97 -0.53
CA PRO A 92 1.47 -10.19 0.31
C PRO A 92 2.68 -9.49 -0.30
N VAL A 93 3.41 -8.74 0.51
CA VAL A 93 4.59 -8.02 0.06
C VAL A 93 5.79 -8.38 0.90
N THR A 94 6.95 -8.39 0.26
CA THR A 94 8.24 -8.57 0.90
C THR A 94 9.10 -7.37 0.55
N ASP A 95 9.74 -6.79 1.56
CA ASP A 95 10.70 -5.73 1.34
C ASP A 95 12.09 -6.35 1.29
N PRO A 96 12.72 -6.44 0.12
CA PRO A 96 14.03 -7.06 0.00
C PRO A 96 15.10 -6.30 0.77
N THR A 97 14.89 -5.01 1.07
CA THR A 97 15.83 -4.25 1.89
C THR A 97 15.67 -4.57 3.36
N SER A 98 14.49 -4.97 3.80
CA SER A 98 14.25 -5.40 5.18
C SER A 98 14.80 -6.77 5.47
N ASP A 99 14.86 -7.64 4.47
CA ASP A 99 15.41 -8.97 4.63
C ASP A 99 16.90 -8.93 4.98
N PHE A 100 17.53 -7.80 4.76
CA PHE A 100 18.92 -7.59 5.07
C PHE A 100 19.07 -6.96 6.45
N ASP A 101 18.49 -7.58 7.46
CA ASP A 101 18.55 -7.10 8.82
C ASP A 101 19.81 -7.68 9.48
N PRO A 102 20.74 -6.84 9.94
CA PRO A 102 21.95 -7.32 10.60
C PRO A 102 21.69 -8.09 11.87
N TYR A 103 20.54 -7.94 12.47
CA TYR A 103 20.17 -8.71 13.66
C TYR A 103 19.79 -10.13 13.32
N ASP A 104 19.28 -10.35 12.12
CA ASP A 104 18.88 -11.68 11.69
C ASP A 104 20.03 -12.44 11.05
N ALA A 105 20.84 -11.72 10.31
CA ALA A 105 21.86 -12.33 9.48
C ALA A 105 22.83 -13.22 10.25
N PRO A 106 23.50 -12.78 11.26
CA PRO A 106 24.47 -13.62 11.97
C PRO A 106 23.82 -14.48 12.99
N GLY A 107 22.74 -14.00 13.47
CA GLY A 107 22.06 -14.73 14.49
C GLY A 107 21.46 -15.87 13.83
N GLY A 108 21.53 -15.37 12.79
CA GLY A 108 21.19 -16.52 11.96
C GLY A 108 21.92 -16.51 12.49
#